data_778f0ca063032d6f064a58499d4f7ccc
#
_entry.id   778f0ca063032d6f064a58499d4f7ccc
#
_cell.length_a   1.000
_cell.length_b   1.000
_cell.length_c   1.000
_cell.angle_alpha   90.00
_cell.angle_beta   90.00
_cell.angle_gamma   90.00
#
_symmetry.space_group_name_H-M   'P 1'
#
loop_
_entity.id
_entity.type
_entity.pdbx_description
1 polymer ?
#
loop_
_entity_poly.entity_id
_entity_poly.type
_entity_poly.pdbx_seq_one_letter_code
_entity_poly.pdbx_strand_id
1 'polypeptide(L)'
;MNYNQTLEFLFSSLVSYQEKGPEAYKPGLERITAFCKHLGNPQRNYFTIHVAGTNGKGSVSHMLASVLQQAGYRTGLYTSPHLRDFRERILVDGEMIPKQKVVNFVDKHYDCMKELGLSFFEMSTALAFDYFDQSDVEVAVIETGLGGRLDATNLIIPIVSVITNIGLDHMALLGDTLPKIAAEKAGIIKKSIPVVIGEKSDEYNHVFDQAATAMMSKIVYAENDFACINHSTEGDFQKFSIQRHRDNKVFNLELDQSGRASCRERV
;
A
#
# COMPACT_ATOMS: atom_id res chain seq x y z
N MET A 1 18.94 -9.27 -19.49
CA MET A 1 17.62 -9.28 -20.20
C MET A 1 17.32 -7.91 -20.78
N ASN A 2 16.44 -7.82 -21.83
CA ASN A 2 15.82 -6.53 -22.16
C ASN A 2 14.58 -6.30 -21.28
N TYR A 3 14.00 -5.07 -21.30
CA TYR A 3 12.88 -4.72 -20.44
C TYR A 3 11.65 -5.63 -20.61
N ASN A 4 11.32 -6.02 -21.84
CA ASN A 4 10.18 -6.91 -22.10
C ASN A 4 10.41 -8.31 -21.52
N GLN A 5 11.58 -8.88 -21.72
CA GLN A 5 11.96 -10.17 -21.12
C GLN A 5 11.97 -10.12 -19.59
N THR A 6 12.36 -8.98 -19.02
CA THR A 6 12.31 -8.75 -17.57
C THR A 6 10.87 -8.74 -17.06
N LEU A 7 9.97 -8.08 -17.78
CA LEU A 7 8.54 -8.10 -17.44
C LEU A 7 7.93 -9.49 -17.60
N GLU A 8 8.25 -10.22 -18.67
CA GLU A 8 7.81 -11.61 -18.87
C GLU A 8 8.24 -12.50 -17.68
N PHE A 9 9.48 -12.36 -17.22
CA PHE A 9 9.96 -13.08 -16.04
C PHE A 9 9.16 -12.71 -14.79
N LEU A 10 8.97 -11.41 -14.50
CA LEU A 10 8.20 -10.95 -13.35
C LEU A 10 6.75 -11.47 -13.42
N PHE A 11 6.11 -11.37 -14.58
CA PHE A 11 4.73 -11.80 -14.75
C PHE A 11 4.55 -13.33 -14.84
N SER A 12 5.59 -14.10 -15.14
CA SER A 12 5.49 -15.56 -15.18
C SER A 12 4.98 -16.18 -13.87
N SER A 13 5.30 -15.55 -12.75
CA SER A 13 4.78 -15.96 -11.44
C SER A 13 3.31 -15.56 -11.18
N LEU A 14 2.78 -14.55 -11.91
CA LEU A 14 1.37 -14.16 -11.90
C LEU A 14 0.49 -15.14 -12.70
N VAL A 15 0.95 -15.58 -13.86
CA VAL A 15 0.23 -16.55 -14.68
C VAL A 15 -0.05 -17.82 -13.87
N SER A 16 0.94 -18.26 -13.09
CA SER A 16 0.77 -19.40 -12.17
C SER A 16 -0.35 -19.19 -11.14
N TYR A 17 -0.57 -17.94 -10.67
CA TYR A 17 -1.69 -17.64 -9.78
C TYR A 17 -3.04 -17.58 -10.51
N GLN A 18 -3.08 -17.00 -11.70
CA GLN A 18 -4.31 -16.94 -12.51
C GLN A 18 -4.78 -18.34 -12.97
N GLU A 19 -3.83 -19.23 -13.29
CA GLU A 19 -4.13 -20.59 -13.72
C GLU A 19 -4.52 -21.53 -12.57
N LYS A 20 -3.89 -21.38 -11.40
CA LYS A 20 -4.07 -22.27 -10.23
C LYS A 20 -5.01 -21.69 -9.17
N GLY A 21 -5.45 -20.43 -9.34
CA GLY A 21 -6.34 -19.76 -8.40
C GLY A 21 -5.75 -19.62 -6.99
N PRO A 22 -6.61 -19.62 -5.94
CA PRO A 22 -6.18 -19.46 -4.55
C PRO A 22 -5.12 -20.46 -4.07
N GLU A 23 -5.02 -21.64 -4.69
CA GLU A 23 -4.00 -22.65 -4.36
C GLU A 23 -2.57 -22.19 -4.68
N ALA A 24 -2.39 -21.25 -5.61
CA ALA A 24 -1.08 -20.67 -5.91
C ALA A 24 -0.69 -19.55 -4.92
N TYR A 25 -1.62 -19.08 -4.10
CA TYR A 25 -1.32 -18.12 -3.03
C TYR A 25 -0.49 -18.82 -1.95
N LYS A 26 0.74 -18.38 -1.78
CA LYS A 26 1.65 -18.88 -0.75
C LYS A 26 1.72 -17.83 0.37
N PRO A 27 0.85 -17.89 1.37
CA PRO A 27 0.90 -16.95 2.49
C PRO A 27 2.22 -17.12 3.26
N GLY A 28 2.70 -16.02 3.81
CA GLY A 28 3.91 -16.02 4.63
C GLY A 28 4.88 -14.92 4.21
N LEU A 29 5.71 -14.48 5.15
CA LEU A 29 6.70 -13.42 4.95
C LEU A 29 8.13 -13.96 4.84
N GLU A 30 8.31 -15.28 4.94
CA GLU A 30 9.63 -15.94 5.03
C GLU A 30 10.47 -15.67 3.78
N ARG A 31 9.88 -15.81 2.59
CA ARG A 31 10.57 -15.64 1.31
C ARG A 31 11.00 -14.20 1.09
N ILE A 32 10.07 -13.26 1.24
CA ILE A 32 10.37 -11.83 1.09
C ILE A 32 11.33 -11.34 2.18
N THR A 33 11.24 -11.87 3.40
CA THR A 33 12.19 -11.59 4.48
C THR A 33 13.60 -12.06 4.12
N ALA A 34 13.74 -13.29 3.60
CA ALA A 34 15.03 -13.82 3.18
C ALA A 34 15.61 -13.00 2.03
N PHE A 35 14.77 -12.60 1.08
CA PHE A 35 15.21 -11.78 -0.05
C PHE A 35 15.58 -10.35 0.35
N CYS A 36 14.80 -9.70 1.21
CA CYS A 36 15.17 -8.38 1.76
C CYS A 36 16.49 -8.45 2.55
N LYS A 37 16.73 -9.55 3.29
CA LYS A 37 18.03 -9.76 3.95
C LYS A 37 19.17 -9.88 2.94
N HIS A 38 18.98 -10.60 1.83
CA HIS A 38 19.95 -10.68 0.74
C HIS A 38 20.25 -9.30 0.12
N LEU A 39 19.26 -8.41 0.05
CA LEU A 39 19.40 -7.02 -0.40
C LEU A 39 20.04 -6.08 0.66
N GLY A 40 20.28 -6.54 1.89
CA GLY A 40 20.78 -5.71 2.99
C GLY A 40 19.69 -5.00 3.80
N ASN A 41 18.43 -5.41 3.67
CA ASN A 41 17.24 -4.82 4.33
C ASN A 41 17.00 -3.34 3.97
N PRO A 42 16.92 -2.98 2.70
CA PRO A 42 16.81 -1.58 2.23
C PRO A 42 15.59 -0.86 2.84
N GLN A 43 14.50 -1.59 3.13
CA GLN A 43 13.27 -1.03 3.73
C GLN A 43 13.45 -0.42 5.13
N ARG A 44 14.64 -0.49 5.71
CA ARG A 44 14.98 0.05 7.04
C ARG A 44 15.74 1.36 6.98
N ASN A 45 16.13 1.82 5.79
CA ASN A 45 17.03 2.95 5.62
C ASN A 45 16.30 4.29 5.45
N TYR A 46 14.96 4.29 5.38
CA TYR A 46 14.12 5.46 5.25
C TYR A 46 12.82 5.30 6.05
N PHE A 47 12.15 6.41 6.34
CA PHE A 47 10.85 6.37 7.03
C PHE A 47 9.77 5.83 6.09
N THR A 48 8.75 5.18 6.67
CA THR A 48 7.63 4.66 5.88
C THR A 48 6.29 5.03 6.48
N ILE A 49 5.27 5.19 5.61
CA ILE A 49 3.85 5.22 5.96
C ILE A 49 3.22 3.98 5.33
N HIS A 50 2.48 3.19 6.11
CA HIS A 50 1.88 1.95 5.64
C HIS A 50 0.39 2.10 5.47
N VAL A 51 -0.15 1.84 4.28
CA VAL A 51 -1.56 2.06 3.94
C VAL A 51 -2.23 0.74 3.57
N ALA A 52 -3.25 0.35 4.35
CA ALA A 52 -4.13 -0.78 4.06
C ALA A 52 -5.58 -0.31 3.92
N GLY A 53 -6.46 -1.20 3.47
CA GLY A 53 -7.89 -0.95 3.32
C GLY A 53 -8.52 -1.81 2.23
N THR A 54 -9.82 -1.78 2.09
CA THR A 54 -10.50 -2.41 0.96
C THR A 54 -10.46 -1.46 -0.23
N ASN A 55 -11.00 -0.26 -0.08
CA ASN A 55 -11.04 0.77 -1.12
C ASN A 55 -10.24 2.01 -0.68
N GLY A 56 -9.82 2.85 -1.63
CA GLY A 56 -9.19 4.14 -1.36
C GLY A 56 -7.72 4.08 -0.94
N LYS A 57 -7.10 2.89 -0.85
CA LYS A 57 -5.66 2.75 -0.53
C LYS A 57 -4.79 3.61 -1.45
N GLY A 58 -4.89 3.41 -2.76
CA GLY A 58 -4.11 4.14 -3.76
C GLY A 58 -4.36 5.65 -3.68
N SER A 59 -5.64 6.09 -3.56
CA SER A 59 -5.96 7.51 -3.45
C SER A 59 -5.32 8.16 -2.23
N VAL A 60 -5.44 7.51 -1.05
CA VAL A 60 -4.83 7.98 0.19
C VAL A 60 -3.30 7.98 0.06
N SER A 61 -2.71 6.95 -0.54
CA SER A 61 -1.27 6.87 -0.77
C SER A 61 -0.74 8.00 -1.65
N HIS A 62 -1.43 8.31 -2.75
CA HIS A 62 -1.09 9.44 -3.62
C HIS A 62 -1.24 10.79 -2.93
N MET A 63 -2.32 11.01 -2.17
CA MET A 63 -2.52 12.24 -1.38
C MET A 63 -1.41 12.43 -0.34
N LEU A 64 -1.05 11.38 0.40
CA LEU A 64 0.04 11.42 1.38
C LEU A 64 1.38 11.74 0.70
N ALA A 65 1.69 11.07 -0.42
CA ALA A 65 2.91 11.34 -1.17
C ALA A 65 2.96 12.78 -1.68
N SER A 66 1.85 13.31 -2.22
CA SER A 66 1.77 14.70 -2.67
C SER A 66 2.02 15.71 -1.53
N VAL A 67 1.43 15.47 -0.35
CA VAL A 67 1.65 16.33 0.84
C VAL A 67 3.11 16.30 1.28
N LEU A 68 3.74 15.13 1.30
CA LEU A 68 5.16 14.98 1.67
C LEU A 68 6.08 15.69 0.67
N GLN A 69 5.83 15.54 -0.63
CA GLN A 69 6.57 16.24 -1.69
C GLN A 69 6.44 17.76 -1.56
N GLN A 70 5.24 18.28 -1.32
CA GLN A 70 5.00 19.71 -1.09
C GLN A 70 5.68 20.21 0.19
N ALA A 71 5.88 19.34 1.18
CA ALA A 71 6.66 19.66 2.38
C ALA A 71 8.17 19.58 2.17
N GLY A 72 8.64 19.23 0.97
CA GLY A 72 10.04 19.20 0.58
C GLY A 72 10.77 17.88 0.86
N TYR A 73 10.06 16.81 1.26
CA TYR A 73 10.68 15.50 1.45
C TYR A 73 10.88 14.78 0.12
N ARG A 74 12.02 14.12 -0.04
CA ARG A 74 12.24 13.16 -1.12
C ARG A 74 11.37 11.92 -0.87
N THR A 75 10.33 11.78 -1.69
CA THR A 75 9.20 10.89 -1.38
C THR A 75 9.13 9.70 -2.32
N GLY A 76 9.16 8.49 -1.74
CA GLY A 76 8.82 7.25 -2.44
C GLY A 76 7.32 6.96 -2.37
N LEU A 77 6.78 6.33 -3.42
CA LEU A 77 5.40 5.84 -3.44
C LEU A 77 5.36 4.46 -4.09
N TYR A 78 4.83 3.48 -3.34
CA TYR A 78 4.55 2.14 -3.84
C TYR A 78 3.05 1.87 -3.81
N THR A 79 2.46 1.59 -4.98
CA THR A 79 1.02 1.35 -5.14
C THR A 79 0.73 0.14 -6.02
N SER A 80 -0.49 -0.42 -5.92
CA SER A 80 -0.96 -1.53 -6.75
C SER A 80 -2.48 -1.55 -6.90
N PRO A 81 -3.00 -2.08 -8.02
CA PRO A 81 -2.28 -2.49 -9.24
C PRO A 81 -1.84 -1.29 -10.09
N HIS A 82 -1.05 -1.51 -11.14
CA HIS A 82 -0.79 -0.54 -12.20
C HIS A 82 -1.91 -0.60 -13.26
N LEU A 83 -2.05 0.47 -14.05
CA LEU A 83 -3.07 0.57 -15.10
C LEU A 83 -2.53 0.24 -16.48
N ARG A 84 -1.34 0.73 -16.85
CA ARG A 84 -0.74 0.59 -18.18
C ARG A 84 0.71 0.13 -18.15
N ASP A 85 1.52 0.68 -17.25
CA ASP A 85 2.95 0.40 -17.16
C ASP A 85 3.29 -0.11 -15.76
N PHE A 86 4.03 -1.21 -15.69
CA PHE A 86 4.50 -1.77 -14.43
C PHE A 86 5.15 -0.73 -13.51
N ARG A 87 5.85 0.23 -14.08
CA ARG A 87 6.59 1.28 -13.36
C ARG A 87 5.70 2.26 -12.61
N GLU A 88 4.40 2.32 -12.92
CA GLU A 88 3.42 3.11 -12.16
C GLU A 88 3.36 2.69 -10.68
N ARG A 89 3.80 1.45 -10.37
CA ARG A 89 3.84 0.94 -9.00
C ARG A 89 4.90 1.59 -8.13
N ILE A 90 5.96 2.14 -8.73
CA ILE A 90 7.16 2.59 -8.02
C ILE A 90 7.54 3.98 -8.51
N LEU A 91 7.22 4.98 -7.69
CA LEU A 91 7.51 6.38 -8.00
C LEU A 91 8.47 6.97 -6.96
N VAL A 92 9.35 7.86 -7.41
CA VAL A 92 10.12 8.75 -6.54
C VAL A 92 9.87 10.18 -7.02
N ASP A 93 9.37 11.03 -6.13
CA ASP A 93 8.98 12.42 -6.41
C ASP A 93 8.02 12.54 -7.62
N GLY A 94 7.11 11.56 -7.78
CA GLY A 94 6.15 11.49 -8.87
C GLY A 94 6.68 10.87 -10.16
N GLU A 95 7.99 10.62 -10.27
CA GLU A 95 8.62 10.04 -11.45
C GLU A 95 8.72 8.51 -11.34
N MET A 96 8.30 7.82 -12.42
CA MET A 96 8.35 6.36 -12.48
C MET A 96 9.80 5.84 -12.46
N ILE A 97 10.02 4.72 -11.77
CA ILE A 97 11.29 4.00 -11.82
C ILE A 97 11.77 3.81 -13.27
N PRO A 98 13.03 4.14 -13.61
CA PRO A 98 13.59 3.93 -14.95
C PRO A 98 13.58 2.45 -15.35
N LYS A 99 13.19 2.15 -16.61
CA LYS A 99 13.20 0.78 -17.15
C LYS A 99 14.52 0.06 -16.88
N GLN A 100 15.64 0.76 -17.04
CA GLN A 100 16.97 0.18 -16.81
C GLN A 100 17.21 -0.24 -15.36
N LYS A 101 16.63 0.48 -14.38
CA LYS A 101 16.72 0.08 -12.96
C LYS A 101 15.97 -1.22 -12.70
N VAL A 102 14.80 -1.41 -13.32
CA VAL A 102 14.05 -2.67 -13.25
C VAL A 102 14.85 -3.82 -13.85
N VAL A 103 15.41 -3.63 -15.04
CA VAL A 103 16.25 -4.64 -15.71
C VAL A 103 17.47 -5.01 -14.86
N ASN A 104 18.21 -4.02 -14.39
CA ASN A 104 19.44 -4.24 -13.62
C ASN A 104 19.15 -4.97 -12.30
N PHE A 105 18.04 -4.64 -11.62
CA PHE A 105 17.65 -5.32 -10.40
C PHE A 105 17.34 -6.80 -10.65
N VAL A 106 16.51 -7.08 -11.66
CA VAL A 106 16.14 -8.45 -11.99
C VAL A 106 17.36 -9.25 -12.46
N ASP A 107 18.18 -8.71 -13.36
CA ASP A 107 19.39 -9.39 -13.84
C ASP A 107 20.35 -9.73 -12.69
N LYS A 108 20.55 -8.77 -11.78
CA LYS A 108 21.47 -8.95 -10.63
C LYS A 108 21.00 -9.99 -9.63
N HIS A 109 19.68 -10.12 -9.44
CA HIS A 109 19.12 -10.95 -8.38
C HIS A 109 18.29 -12.14 -8.90
N TYR A 110 18.36 -12.43 -10.21
CA TYR A 110 17.57 -13.44 -10.91
C TYR A 110 17.62 -14.82 -10.24
N ASP A 111 18.81 -15.32 -9.98
CA ASP A 111 19.00 -16.67 -9.41
C ASP A 111 18.41 -16.76 -8.00
N CYS A 112 18.65 -15.76 -7.16
CA CYS A 112 18.10 -15.72 -5.81
C CYS A 112 16.56 -15.64 -5.80
N MET A 113 15.96 -14.85 -6.70
CA MET A 113 14.49 -14.77 -6.85
C MET A 113 13.89 -16.12 -7.23
N LYS A 114 14.55 -16.85 -8.15
CA LYS A 114 14.13 -18.19 -8.57
C LYS A 114 14.28 -19.22 -7.45
N GLU A 115 15.43 -19.23 -6.78
CA GLU A 115 15.72 -20.17 -5.70
C GLU A 115 14.70 -20.01 -4.55
N LEU A 116 14.38 -18.78 -4.16
CA LEU A 116 13.38 -18.49 -3.15
C LEU A 116 11.93 -18.69 -3.64
N GLY A 117 11.72 -18.80 -4.94
CA GLY A 117 10.38 -18.96 -5.53
C GLY A 117 9.46 -17.77 -5.23
N LEU A 118 10.00 -16.55 -5.36
CA LEU A 118 9.27 -15.32 -5.08
C LEU A 118 8.07 -15.14 -6.02
N SER A 119 6.97 -14.67 -5.47
CA SER A 119 5.82 -14.22 -6.24
C SER A 119 6.10 -12.87 -6.92
N PHE A 120 5.32 -12.54 -7.93
CA PHE A 120 5.36 -11.23 -8.58
C PHE A 120 5.28 -10.08 -7.57
N PHE A 121 4.36 -10.19 -6.60
CA PHE A 121 4.17 -9.13 -5.62
C PHE A 121 5.37 -9.00 -4.67
N GLU A 122 5.96 -10.11 -4.22
CA GLU A 122 7.18 -10.10 -3.41
C GLU A 122 8.36 -9.49 -4.19
N MET A 123 8.52 -9.84 -5.47
CA MET A 123 9.58 -9.28 -6.33
C MET A 123 9.40 -7.77 -6.54
N SER A 124 8.17 -7.32 -6.83
CA SER A 124 7.89 -5.90 -7.04
C SER A 124 8.02 -5.07 -5.77
N THR A 125 7.64 -5.62 -4.62
CA THR A 125 7.80 -4.99 -3.30
C THR A 125 9.28 -4.82 -2.96
N ALA A 126 10.08 -5.86 -3.14
CA ALA A 126 11.51 -5.81 -2.88
C ALA A 126 12.26 -4.85 -3.81
N LEU A 127 11.87 -4.81 -5.11
CA LEU A 127 12.39 -3.83 -6.06
C LEU A 127 12.06 -2.39 -5.62
N ALA A 128 10.83 -2.15 -5.12
CA ALA A 128 10.47 -0.83 -4.62
C ALA A 128 11.36 -0.44 -3.42
N PHE A 129 11.53 -1.35 -2.46
CA PHE A 129 12.38 -1.10 -1.30
C PHE A 129 13.83 -0.78 -1.67
N ASP A 130 14.42 -1.57 -2.56
CA ASP A 130 15.80 -1.36 -3.04
C ASP A 130 15.95 -0.05 -3.83
N TYR A 131 14.97 0.26 -4.69
CA TYR A 131 14.99 1.48 -5.48
C TYR A 131 14.84 2.75 -4.62
N PHE A 132 14.01 2.72 -3.60
CA PHE A 132 13.84 3.84 -2.67
C PHE A 132 15.12 4.12 -1.89
N ASP A 133 15.80 3.08 -1.40
CA ASP A 133 17.10 3.18 -0.74
C ASP A 133 18.17 3.75 -1.68
N GLN A 134 18.31 3.20 -2.88
CA GLN A 134 19.25 3.69 -3.91
C GLN A 134 18.96 5.11 -4.40
N SER A 135 17.75 5.61 -4.17
CA SER A 135 17.31 6.94 -4.58
C SER A 135 17.32 7.95 -3.42
N ASP A 136 17.91 7.60 -2.28
CA ASP A 136 17.97 8.46 -1.08
C ASP A 136 16.59 9.00 -0.66
N VAL A 137 15.55 8.15 -0.75
CA VAL A 137 14.19 8.52 -0.31
C VAL A 137 14.21 8.75 1.20
N GLU A 138 13.60 9.85 1.66
CA GLU A 138 13.48 10.17 3.08
C GLU A 138 12.24 9.52 3.70
N VAL A 139 11.11 9.55 2.97
CA VAL A 139 9.83 8.95 3.40
C VAL A 139 9.18 8.23 2.24
N ALA A 140 8.81 6.98 2.42
CA ALA A 140 8.06 6.22 1.44
C ALA A 140 6.63 5.91 1.92
N VAL A 141 5.64 6.16 1.07
CA VAL A 141 4.26 5.72 1.26
C VAL A 141 4.10 4.36 0.59
N ILE A 142 3.75 3.35 1.38
CA ILE A 142 3.70 1.95 0.96
C ILE A 142 2.26 1.44 1.09
N GLU A 143 1.65 1.13 -0.05
CA GLU A 143 0.33 0.50 -0.13
C GLU A 143 0.43 -1.02 0.00
N THR A 144 -0.42 -1.65 0.81
CA THR A 144 -0.55 -3.13 0.83
C THR A 144 -1.19 -3.63 -0.46
N GLY A 145 -0.75 -4.78 -0.94
CA GLY A 145 -1.41 -5.44 -2.07
C GLY A 145 -2.73 -6.10 -1.65
N LEU A 146 -2.69 -6.93 -0.61
CA LEU A 146 -3.83 -7.71 -0.15
C LEU A 146 -3.81 -7.91 1.37
N GLY A 147 -4.92 -7.58 2.02
CA GLY A 147 -5.04 -7.76 3.47
C GLY A 147 -4.15 -6.81 4.23
N GLY A 148 -3.15 -7.33 4.92
CA GLY A 148 -2.17 -6.58 5.69
C GLY A 148 -1.20 -7.50 6.42
N ARG A 149 -1.69 -8.39 7.28
CA ARG A 149 -0.89 -9.25 8.18
C ARG A 149 0.18 -10.07 7.44
N LEU A 150 -0.18 -10.70 6.32
CA LEU A 150 0.71 -11.53 5.51
C LEU A 150 1.06 -10.88 4.15
N ASP A 151 0.80 -9.58 4.00
CA ASP A 151 1.19 -8.84 2.83
C ASP A 151 2.71 -8.65 2.77
N ALA A 152 3.32 -8.79 1.58
CA ALA A 152 4.77 -8.68 1.43
C ALA A 152 5.32 -7.31 1.87
N THR A 153 4.49 -6.27 1.88
CA THR A 153 4.89 -4.95 2.39
C THR A 153 5.02 -4.90 3.92
N ASN A 154 4.46 -5.88 4.64
CA ASN A 154 4.38 -5.86 6.11
C ASN A 154 5.71 -6.13 6.85
N LEU A 155 6.82 -6.08 6.13
CA LEU A 155 8.20 -6.11 6.69
C LEU A 155 8.64 -4.75 7.22
N ILE A 156 7.96 -3.68 6.87
CA ILE A 156 8.31 -2.31 7.30
C ILE A 156 7.86 -2.05 8.75
N ILE A 157 8.55 -1.10 9.38
CA ILE A 157 8.15 -0.48 10.65
C ILE A 157 7.84 0.97 10.34
N PRO A 158 6.57 1.31 10.08
CA PRO A 158 6.19 2.64 9.62
C PRO A 158 6.22 3.65 10.79
N ILE A 159 6.26 4.95 10.46
CA ILE A 159 6.03 6.02 11.44
C ILE A 159 4.54 6.21 11.76
N VAL A 160 3.66 5.79 10.84
CA VAL A 160 2.21 5.73 11.00
C VAL A 160 1.62 4.67 10.08
N SER A 161 0.63 3.93 10.58
CA SER A 161 -0.21 3.02 9.78
C SER A 161 -1.55 3.68 9.48
N VAL A 162 -2.10 3.44 8.30
CA VAL A 162 -3.40 3.95 7.87
C VAL A 162 -4.26 2.78 7.37
N ILE A 163 -5.50 2.67 7.86
CA ILE A 163 -6.48 1.71 7.34
C ILE A 163 -7.67 2.52 6.83
N THR A 164 -7.87 2.54 5.51
CA THR A 164 -8.83 3.44 4.86
C THR A 164 -10.27 3.07 5.17
N ASN A 165 -10.67 1.86 4.81
CA ASN A 165 -11.98 1.30 5.13
C ASN A 165 -11.97 -0.23 5.07
N ILE A 166 -13.09 -0.83 5.48
CA ILE A 166 -13.34 -2.28 5.41
C ILE A 166 -14.59 -2.53 4.57
N GLY A 167 -14.47 -3.44 3.61
CA GLY A 167 -15.56 -3.93 2.79
C GLY A 167 -15.37 -5.41 2.47
N LEU A 168 -16.42 -6.08 2.02
CA LEU A 168 -16.36 -7.45 1.56
C LEU A 168 -15.62 -7.53 0.23
N ASP A 169 -14.37 -8.00 0.28
CA ASP A 169 -13.53 -8.21 -0.89
C ASP A 169 -12.53 -9.33 -0.61
N HIS A 170 -12.12 -10.04 -1.66
CA HIS A 170 -11.19 -11.18 -1.55
C HIS A 170 -11.56 -12.19 -0.44
N MET A 171 -12.87 -12.46 -0.28
CA MET A 171 -13.42 -13.26 0.82
C MET A 171 -12.79 -14.65 0.93
N ALA A 172 -12.41 -15.26 -0.18
CA ALA A 172 -11.74 -16.57 -0.20
C ALA A 172 -10.37 -16.57 0.50
N LEU A 173 -9.72 -15.39 0.65
CA LEU A 173 -8.38 -15.26 1.24
C LEU A 173 -8.40 -14.52 2.58
N LEU A 174 -9.26 -13.52 2.74
CA LEU A 174 -9.29 -12.64 3.90
C LEU A 174 -10.39 -13.00 4.91
N GLY A 175 -11.31 -13.89 4.52
CA GLY A 175 -12.47 -14.28 5.33
C GLY A 175 -13.77 -13.68 4.82
N ASP A 176 -14.86 -14.25 5.28
CA ASP A 176 -16.24 -14.07 4.79
C ASP A 176 -17.04 -13.03 5.60
N THR A 177 -16.40 -12.33 6.54
CA THR A 177 -17.04 -11.30 7.38
C THR A 177 -16.16 -10.07 7.51
N LEU A 178 -16.78 -8.89 7.72
CA LEU A 178 -16.07 -7.64 7.92
C LEU A 178 -15.06 -7.70 9.07
N PRO A 179 -15.37 -8.30 10.25
CA PRO A 179 -14.38 -8.44 11.32
C PRO A 179 -13.16 -9.30 10.95
N LYS A 180 -13.33 -10.37 10.16
CA LYS A 180 -12.19 -11.18 9.69
C LYS A 180 -11.29 -10.38 8.75
N ILE A 181 -11.88 -9.66 7.81
CA ILE A 181 -11.14 -8.78 6.89
C ILE A 181 -10.45 -7.65 7.66
N ALA A 182 -11.11 -7.07 8.66
CA ALA A 182 -10.53 -6.06 9.53
C ALA A 182 -9.31 -6.62 10.30
N ALA A 183 -9.38 -7.87 10.80
CA ALA A 183 -8.27 -8.51 11.50
C ALA A 183 -7.04 -8.71 10.60
N GLU A 184 -7.23 -9.10 9.34
CA GLU A 184 -6.13 -9.19 8.38
C GLU A 184 -5.47 -7.82 8.12
N LYS A 185 -6.28 -6.75 7.97
CA LYS A 185 -5.76 -5.40 7.76
C LYS A 185 -5.13 -4.82 9.03
N ALA A 186 -5.67 -5.12 10.22
CA ALA A 186 -5.10 -4.75 11.50
C ALA A 186 -3.66 -5.29 11.71
N GLY A 187 -3.25 -6.30 10.94
CA GLY A 187 -1.89 -6.82 10.96
C GLY A 187 -0.78 -5.83 10.58
N ILE A 188 -1.14 -4.65 10.02
CA ILE A 188 -0.16 -3.57 9.80
C ILE A 188 0.03 -2.66 11.01
N ILE A 189 -0.77 -2.82 12.08
CA ILE A 189 -0.60 -2.07 13.33
C ILE A 189 0.66 -2.58 14.04
N LYS A 190 1.60 -1.70 14.31
CA LYS A 190 2.91 -2.03 14.89
C LYS A 190 3.04 -1.48 16.30
N LYS A 191 3.88 -2.13 17.09
CA LYS A 191 4.10 -1.76 18.50
C LYS A 191 4.52 -0.30 18.65
N SER A 192 3.74 0.44 19.44
CA SER A 192 3.94 1.87 19.75
C SER A 192 3.91 2.82 18.54
N ILE A 193 3.43 2.35 17.39
CA ILE A 193 3.27 3.16 16.18
C ILE A 193 1.81 3.58 16.05
N PRO A 194 1.49 4.87 15.86
CA PRO A 194 0.12 5.32 15.73
C PRO A 194 -0.57 4.72 14.50
N VAL A 195 -1.87 4.47 14.63
CA VAL A 195 -2.72 4.04 13.53
C VAL A 195 -3.90 4.97 13.34
N VAL A 196 -4.18 5.31 12.07
CA VAL A 196 -5.35 6.09 11.67
C VAL A 196 -6.33 5.17 10.96
N ILE A 197 -7.58 5.15 11.43
CA ILE A 197 -8.70 4.44 10.81
C ILE A 197 -9.56 5.47 10.09
N GLY A 198 -9.74 5.30 8.78
CA GLY A 198 -10.49 6.23 7.93
C GLY A 198 -12.00 6.20 8.21
N GLU A 199 -12.57 5.01 8.23
CA GLU A 199 -14.02 4.80 8.37
C GLU A 199 -14.34 3.99 9.62
N LYS A 200 -15.38 4.39 10.38
CA LYS A 200 -15.86 3.70 11.57
C LYS A 200 -17.02 2.77 11.23
N SER A 201 -17.11 1.65 11.96
CA SER A 201 -18.27 0.77 11.94
C SER A 201 -18.36 -0.01 13.26
N ASP A 202 -19.58 -0.10 13.80
CA ASP A 202 -19.84 -0.89 15.00
C ASP A 202 -19.55 -2.38 14.79
N GLU A 203 -19.56 -2.85 13.54
CA GLU A 203 -19.28 -4.25 13.22
C GLU A 203 -17.80 -4.63 13.44
N TYR A 204 -16.85 -3.71 13.26
CA TYR A 204 -15.42 -4.06 13.27
C TYR A 204 -14.50 -3.11 14.05
N ASN A 205 -14.99 -1.98 14.61
CA ASN A 205 -14.13 -1.08 15.39
C ASN A 205 -13.42 -1.80 16.54
N HIS A 206 -14.13 -2.71 17.21
CA HIS A 206 -13.58 -3.51 18.32
C HIS A 206 -12.33 -4.31 17.92
N VAL A 207 -12.20 -4.73 16.64
CA VAL A 207 -11.02 -5.45 16.13
C VAL A 207 -9.80 -4.54 16.12
N PHE A 208 -9.98 -3.31 15.66
CA PHE A 208 -8.90 -2.32 15.63
C PHE A 208 -8.50 -1.85 17.03
N ASP A 209 -9.47 -1.63 17.91
CA ASP A 209 -9.24 -1.23 19.30
C ASP A 209 -8.43 -2.31 20.05
N GLN A 210 -8.79 -3.59 19.88
CA GLN A 210 -8.08 -4.71 20.47
C GLN A 210 -6.65 -4.81 19.90
N ALA A 211 -6.48 -4.71 18.59
CA ALA A 211 -5.15 -4.77 17.94
C ALA A 211 -4.27 -3.59 18.39
N ALA A 212 -4.82 -2.37 18.42
CA ALA A 212 -4.09 -1.20 18.88
C ALA A 212 -3.69 -1.30 20.34
N THR A 213 -4.59 -1.78 21.21
CA THR A 213 -4.30 -2.01 22.63
C THR A 213 -3.19 -3.04 22.80
N ALA A 214 -3.27 -4.18 22.11
CA ALA A 214 -2.24 -5.23 22.18
C ALA A 214 -0.86 -4.73 21.72
N MET A 215 -0.83 -3.80 20.75
CA MET A 215 0.39 -3.19 20.24
C MET A 215 0.81 -1.91 20.99
N MET A 216 0.08 -1.50 22.03
CA MET A 216 0.31 -0.21 22.72
C MET A 216 0.35 0.97 21.72
N SER A 217 -0.46 0.88 20.67
CA SER A 217 -0.54 1.83 19.58
C SER A 217 -1.63 2.86 19.86
N LYS A 218 -1.33 4.14 19.61
CA LYS A 218 -2.38 5.18 19.64
C LYS A 218 -3.27 5.00 18.41
N ILE A 219 -4.56 4.78 18.64
CA ILE A 219 -5.56 4.73 17.56
C ILE A 219 -6.26 6.09 17.40
N VAL A 220 -6.45 6.51 16.16
CA VAL A 220 -7.18 7.72 15.78
C VAL A 220 -8.22 7.34 14.72
N TYR A 221 -9.46 7.68 14.96
CA TYR A 221 -10.54 7.55 13.97
C TYR A 221 -10.71 8.89 13.26
N ALA A 222 -10.49 8.96 11.95
CA ALA A 222 -10.53 10.19 11.17
C ALA A 222 -11.88 10.90 11.29
N GLU A 223 -12.99 10.14 11.33
CA GLU A 223 -14.36 10.66 11.47
C GLU A 223 -14.64 11.32 12.83
N ASN A 224 -13.80 11.09 13.86
CA ASN A 224 -13.93 11.83 15.12
C ASN A 224 -13.46 13.28 14.99
N ASP A 225 -12.52 13.54 14.08
CA ASP A 225 -11.88 14.85 13.90
C ASP A 225 -12.42 15.61 12.69
N PHE A 226 -12.93 14.89 11.68
CA PHE A 226 -13.32 15.46 10.40
C PHE A 226 -14.62 14.83 9.86
N ALA A 227 -15.45 15.65 9.22
CA ALA A 227 -16.63 15.20 8.46
C ALA A 227 -16.64 15.80 7.05
N CYS A 228 -17.00 14.99 6.05
CA CYS A 228 -17.34 15.49 4.73
C CYS A 228 -18.79 16.03 4.78
N ILE A 229 -18.94 17.35 4.71
CA ILE A 229 -20.25 18.01 4.79
C ILE A 229 -20.85 18.31 3.42
N ASN A 230 -20.04 18.30 2.37
CA ASN A 230 -20.49 18.45 0.99
C ASN A 230 -19.55 17.72 0.04
N HIS A 231 -20.12 17.11 -1.01
CA HIS A 231 -19.38 16.47 -2.09
C HIS A 231 -20.15 16.71 -3.41
N SER A 232 -19.42 17.15 -4.43
CA SER A 232 -19.95 17.31 -5.78
C SER A 232 -18.89 16.91 -6.81
N THR A 233 -19.36 16.54 -7.99
CA THR A 233 -18.49 16.25 -9.13
C THR A 233 -18.74 17.32 -10.21
N GLU A 234 -17.67 17.94 -10.69
CA GLU A 234 -17.74 18.97 -11.72
C GLU A 234 -16.68 18.68 -12.80
N GLY A 235 -17.13 18.18 -13.93
CA GLY A 235 -16.23 17.69 -14.97
C GLY A 235 -15.39 16.51 -14.50
N ASP A 236 -14.07 16.66 -14.58
CA ASP A 236 -13.09 15.65 -14.14
C ASP A 236 -12.67 15.81 -12.66
N PHE A 237 -13.18 16.83 -11.98
CA PHE A 237 -12.82 17.16 -10.61
C PHE A 237 -13.89 16.75 -9.62
N GLN A 238 -13.46 16.32 -8.44
CA GLN A 238 -14.32 16.13 -7.27
C GLN A 238 -14.07 17.25 -6.27
N LYS A 239 -15.14 17.90 -5.83
CA LYS A 239 -15.09 18.97 -4.84
C LYS A 239 -15.65 18.46 -3.50
N PHE A 240 -14.90 18.69 -2.44
CA PHE A 240 -15.26 18.30 -1.10
C PHE A 240 -15.21 19.50 -0.17
N SER A 241 -16.19 19.60 0.73
CA SER A 241 -16.11 20.49 1.89
C SER A 241 -15.93 19.61 3.13
N ILE A 242 -14.77 19.73 3.76
CA ILE A 242 -14.39 18.93 4.94
C ILE A 242 -14.43 19.85 6.15
N GLN A 243 -15.29 19.55 7.12
CA GLN A 243 -15.35 20.26 8.40
C GLN A 243 -14.48 19.57 9.43
N ARG A 244 -13.62 20.34 10.10
CA ARG A 244 -12.87 19.89 11.26
C ARG A 244 -13.70 20.15 12.53
N HIS A 245 -13.96 19.10 13.31
CA HIS A 245 -14.90 19.17 14.46
C HIS A 245 -14.41 20.08 15.59
N ARG A 246 -13.10 20.11 15.89
CA ARG A 246 -12.56 20.86 17.04
C ARG A 246 -12.79 22.37 17.00
N ASP A 247 -12.94 22.97 15.82
CA ASP A 247 -13.06 24.41 15.62
C ASP A 247 -14.08 24.78 14.52
N ASN A 248 -14.81 23.81 14.00
CA ASN A 248 -15.80 23.95 12.92
C ASN A 248 -15.22 24.58 11.64
N LYS A 249 -13.89 24.60 11.46
CA LYS A 249 -13.25 25.13 10.26
C LYS A 249 -13.56 24.24 9.07
N VAL A 250 -14.00 24.86 7.97
CA VAL A 250 -14.29 24.18 6.71
C VAL A 250 -13.11 24.36 5.74
N PHE A 251 -12.68 23.26 5.15
CA PHE A 251 -11.67 23.20 4.09
C PHE A 251 -12.36 22.78 2.80
N ASN A 252 -12.24 23.57 1.76
CA ASN A 252 -12.72 23.20 0.44
C ASN A 252 -11.56 22.62 -0.35
N LEU A 253 -11.74 21.40 -0.82
CA LEU A 253 -10.74 20.63 -1.57
C LEU A 253 -11.27 20.36 -2.97
N GLU A 254 -10.40 20.45 -3.96
CA GLU A 254 -10.66 20.03 -5.32
C GLU A 254 -9.63 18.97 -5.71
N LEU A 255 -10.09 17.80 -6.12
CA LEU A 255 -9.26 16.66 -6.45
C LEU A 255 -9.52 16.23 -7.90
N ASP A 256 -8.47 16.09 -8.67
CA ASP A 256 -8.49 15.50 -10.03
C ASP A 256 -8.57 13.96 -10.00
N GLN A 257 -8.36 13.37 -8.84
CA GLN A 257 -8.56 11.94 -8.58
C GLN A 257 -10.06 11.62 -8.52
N SER A 258 -10.77 11.82 -9.61
CA SER A 258 -12.11 11.27 -9.75
C SER A 258 -11.95 9.77 -9.80
N GLY A 259 -12.53 9.02 -8.89
CA GLY A 259 -12.68 7.57 -8.84
C GLY A 259 -12.50 6.71 -10.11
N ARG A 260 -11.79 7.24 -11.13
CA ARG A 260 -11.41 6.50 -12.35
C ARG A 260 -10.52 5.30 -12.01
N ALA A 261 -9.69 5.40 -10.97
CA ALA A 261 -8.99 4.25 -10.42
C ALA A 261 -9.98 3.28 -9.75
N SER A 262 -10.87 3.77 -8.87
CA SER A 262 -11.85 2.93 -8.18
C SER A 262 -12.98 2.40 -9.09
N CYS A 263 -13.32 3.10 -10.18
CA CYS A 263 -14.24 2.56 -11.20
C CYS A 263 -13.62 1.45 -12.05
N ARG A 264 -12.29 1.41 -12.18
CA ARG A 264 -11.57 0.35 -12.91
C ARG A 264 -11.20 -0.84 -12.02
N GLU A 265 -11.16 -0.68 -10.71
CA GLU A 265 -11.02 -1.78 -9.75
C GLU A 265 -12.30 -2.64 -9.62
N ARG A 266 -13.43 -2.21 -10.20
CA ARG A 266 -14.72 -2.93 -10.17
C ARG A 266 -15.02 -3.74 -11.44
N VAL A 267 -14.06 -3.93 -12.35
CA VAL A 267 -14.23 -4.76 -13.56
C VAL A 267 -13.32 -5.96 -13.51
#